data_ac5730274c1a7e2b2df5f01239234acb
#
_entry.id   ac5730274c1a7e2b2df5f01239234acb
#
_cell.length_a   1.000
_cell.length_b   1.000
_cell.length_c   1.000
_cell.angle_alpha   90.00
_cell.angle_beta   90.00
_cell.angle_gamma   90.00
#
_symmetry.space_group_name_H-M   'P 1'
#
loop_
_entity.id
_entity.type
_entity.pdbx_description
1 polymer ?
#
loop_
_entity_poly.entity_id
_entity_poly.type
_entity_poly.pdbx_seq_one_letter_code
_entity_poly.pdbx_strand_id
1 'polypeptide(L)'
;MTVKLVMRKSGEDIIADVKEIKSDEQDVIGYYFHEPLIVKMYEPEEPTVLSEGTTNQYSSKINIVFYPWIPLSSEKRVPCSADWVITIVEPIENLKKLYQEKLDGRDKGNQSPVIV
;
A
#
# COMPACT_ATOMS: atom_id res chain seq x y z
N MET A 1 -7.59 -5.80 -12.72
CA MET A 1 -7.10 -4.88 -11.72
C MET A 1 -5.60 -4.71 -11.81
N THR A 2 -5.13 -3.49 -11.79
CA THR A 2 -3.73 -3.21 -11.94
C THR A 2 -3.18 -2.71 -10.60
N VAL A 3 -2.78 -3.62 -9.76
CA VAL A 3 -2.33 -3.25 -8.43
C VAL A 3 -0.89 -2.81 -8.49
N LYS A 4 -0.61 -1.62 -7.99
CA LYS A 4 0.73 -1.06 -8.02
C LYS A 4 1.09 -0.45 -6.68
N LEU A 5 2.37 -0.34 -6.44
CA LEU A 5 2.88 0.32 -5.26
C LEU A 5 3.40 1.67 -5.73
N VAL A 6 2.92 2.73 -5.13
CA VAL A 6 3.20 4.09 -5.56
C VAL A 6 3.90 4.84 -4.46
N MET A 7 5.02 5.47 -4.78
CA MET A 7 5.69 6.29 -3.81
C MET A 7 5.42 7.74 -4.15
N ARG A 8 4.87 8.49 -3.21
CA ARG A 8 4.54 9.88 -3.43
C ARG A 8 5.58 10.80 -2.86
N LYS A 9 5.63 12.03 -3.33
CA LYS A 9 6.62 12.98 -2.84
C LYS A 9 6.49 13.24 -1.37
N SER A 10 5.31 13.05 -0.81
CA SER A 10 5.12 13.28 0.60
C SER A 10 5.70 12.15 1.45
N GLY A 11 6.23 11.12 0.81
CA GLY A 11 6.85 10.03 1.56
C GLY A 11 5.94 8.86 1.84
N GLU A 12 4.72 8.91 1.37
CA GLU A 12 3.81 7.81 1.61
C GLU A 12 4.01 6.74 0.56
N ASP A 13 3.89 5.50 0.96
CA ASP A 13 3.89 4.38 0.04
C ASP A 13 2.45 3.91 -0.02
N ILE A 14 1.84 3.92 -1.19
CA ILE A 14 0.44 3.59 -1.34
C ILE A 14 0.29 2.40 -2.26
N ILE A 15 -0.55 1.45 -1.89
CA ILE A 15 -0.87 0.34 -2.75
C ILE A 15 -2.30 0.56 -3.23
N ALA A 16 -2.56 0.40 -4.49
CA ALA A 16 -3.87 0.68 -5.06
C ALA A 16 -4.00 0.05 -6.43
N ASP A 17 -5.23 -0.01 -6.91
CA ASP A 17 -5.46 -0.35 -8.30
C ASP A 17 -5.31 0.98 -9.03
N VAL A 18 -4.33 1.11 -9.90
CA VAL A 18 -3.94 2.39 -10.47
C VAL A 18 -4.32 2.47 -11.93
N LYS A 19 -4.96 3.58 -12.31
CA LYS A 19 -5.31 3.83 -13.69
C LYS A 19 -4.74 5.17 -14.09
N GLU A 20 -4.31 5.31 -15.30
CA GLU A 20 -3.75 6.58 -15.77
C GLU A 20 -4.83 7.54 -16.20
N ILE A 21 -4.62 8.82 -15.97
CA ILE A 21 -5.47 9.89 -16.48
C ILE A 21 -4.66 10.57 -17.56
N LYS A 22 -5.17 10.56 -18.77
CA LYS A 22 -4.43 11.13 -19.88
C LYS A 22 -5.12 12.36 -20.43
N SER A 23 -4.32 13.27 -20.94
CA SER A 23 -4.85 14.48 -21.54
C SER A 23 -5.29 14.14 -22.96
N ASP A 24 -5.84 15.12 -23.67
CA ASP A 24 -6.25 14.91 -25.02
C ASP A 24 -5.06 14.57 -25.89
N GLU A 25 -3.88 14.97 -25.51
CA GLU A 25 -2.71 14.67 -26.26
C GLU A 25 -2.05 13.39 -25.82
N GLN A 26 -2.72 12.61 -25.04
CA GLN A 26 -2.23 11.33 -24.58
C GLN A 26 -1.07 11.39 -23.60
N ASP A 27 -0.86 12.52 -22.97
CA ASP A 27 0.17 12.61 -21.95
C ASP A 27 -0.47 12.24 -20.61
N VAL A 28 0.26 11.53 -19.79
CA VAL A 28 -0.25 11.15 -18.48
C VAL A 28 -0.18 12.36 -17.57
N ILE A 29 -1.31 12.82 -17.09
CA ILE A 29 -1.35 14.00 -16.26
C ILE A 29 -1.67 13.64 -14.82
N GLY A 30 -2.06 12.41 -14.57
CA GLY A 30 -2.36 12.00 -13.21
C GLY A 30 -2.78 10.56 -13.18
N TYR A 31 -3.25 10.12 -12.03
CA TYR A 31 -3.65 8.76 -11.83
C TYR A 31 -4.89 8.70 -10.96
N TYR A 32 -5.70 7.68 -11.15
CA TYR A 32 -6.75 7.39 -10.21
C TYR A 32 -6.26 6.22 -9.40
N PHE A 33 -6.32 6.36 -8.10
CA PHE A 33 -5.97 5.28 -7.19
C PHE A 33 -7.29 4.72 -6.67
N HIS A 34 -7.57 3.47 -6.98
CA HIS A 34 -8.81 2.86 -6.55
C HIS A 34 -8.52 2.03 -5.32
N GLU A 35 -9.21 2.27 -4.25
CA GLU A 35 -9.04 1.59 -2.95
C GLU A 35 -7.62 1.78 -2.44
N PRO A 36 -7.14 3.00 -2.34
CA PRO A 36 -5.75 3.22 -1.94
C PRO A 36 -5.52 3.01 -0.45
N LEU A 37 -4.47 2.31 -0.12
CA LEU A 37 -4.09 2.11 1.27
C LEU A 37 -2.62 2.47 1.45
N ILE A 38 -2.30 3.11 2.57
CA ILE A 38 -0.93 3.40 2.89
C ILE A 38 -0.33 2.14 3.46
N VAL A 39 0.88 1.81 3.03
CA VAL A 39 1.57 0.62 3.49
C VAL A 39 2.65 1.03 4.45
N LYS A 40 2.63 0.45 5.64
CA LYS A 40 3.68 0.71 6.60
C LYS A 40 4.31 -0.59 7.01
N MET A 41 5.62 -0.58 7.16
CA MET A 41 6.33 -1.75 7.60
C MET A 41 6.83 -1.51 8.98
N TYR A 42 6.75 -2.54 9.81
CA TYR A 42 7.27 -2.43 11.14
C TYR A 42 8.21 -3.57 11.35
N GLU A 43 9.29 -3.33 12.05
CA GLU A 43 10.15 -4.38 12.37
C GLU A 43 9.80 -4.74 13.74
N PRO A 44 9.92 -5.94 14.12
CA PRO A 44 9.58 -6.42 15.42
C PRO A 44 10.45 -5.72 16.32
N GLU A 45 9.98 -5.14 17.35
CA GLU A 45 10.74 -4.51 18.21
C GLU A 45 11.56 -5.32 18.93
N GLU A 46 11.34 -6.37 19.33
CA GLU A 46 12.09 -7.16 20.02
C GLU A 46 13.07 -7.75 19.39
N PRO A 47 13.96 -7.56 19.46
CA PRO A 47 15.01 -8.04 18.90
C PRO A 47 15.21 -9.27 19.25
N THR A 48 14.95 -9.60 19.71
CA THR A 48 15.11 -10.71 19.98
C THR A 48 16.17 -11.33 20.00
N VAL A 49 16.77 -11.14 20.25
CA VAL A 49 17.70 -11.67 20.33
C VAL A 49 18.17 -12.63 20.39
N LEU A 50 18.38 -12.89 20.37
CA LEU A 50 18.82 -13.56 20.50
C LEU A 50 19.55 -14.50 20.65
N SER A 51 19.64 -14.76 20.56
CA SER A 51 20.02 -15.76 20.82
C SER A 51 21.15 -16.05 20.22
N GLU A 52 21.80 -16.00 20.55
CA GLU A 52 22.82 -16.34 20.13
C GLU A 52 22.98 -17.21 19.15
N GLY A 53 23.41 -17.30 18.59
CA GLY A 53 23.63 -18.21 17.77
C GLY A 53 22.80 -18.19 16.67
N THR A 54 21.96 -18.01 16.71
CA THR A 54 21.10 -18.16 15.73
C THR A 54 21.07 -17.06 14.97
N THR A 55 21.72 -16.59 14.81
CA THR A 55 21.70 -15.57 14.09
C THR A 55 20.95 -15.39 12.96
N ASN A 56 20.97 -15.85 12.28
CA ASN A 56 20.39 -15.65 11.16
C ASN A 56 19.08 -15.52 11.14
N GLN A 57 18.62 -15.58 11.89
CA GLN A 57 17.42 -15.59 11.81
C GLN A 57 16.82 -14.36 11.74
N TYR A 58 17.10 -13.54 11.57
CA TYR A 58 16.48 -12.45 11.55
C TYR A 58 15.53 -12.46 10.71
N SER A 59 15.14 -12.98 10.42
CA SER A 59 14.26 -13.09 9.73
C SER A 59 13.50 -12.24 9.21
N SER A 60 13.52 -11.82 9.13
CA SER A 60 12.76 -11.18 8.40
C SER A 60 11.37 -11.09 8.48
N LYS A 61 10.87 -11.16 9.43
CA LYS A 61 9.61 -11.06 9.50
C LYS A 61 9.25 -9.66 9.46
N ILE A 62 8.91 -8.99 8.51
CA ILE A 62 8.48 -7.67 8.47
C ILE A 62 6.99 -7.64 8.57
N ASN A 63 6.46 -6.93 9.48
CA ASN A 63 5.02 -6.80 9.63
C ASN A 63 4.53 -5.66 8.77
N ILE A 64 3.48 -5.89 8.05
CA ILE A 64 2.91 -4.89 7.18
C ILE A 64 1.55 -4.47 7.72
N VAL A 65 1.30 -3.18 7.78
CA VAL A 65 0.02 -2.68 8.22
C VAL A 65 -0.50 -1.75 7.15
N PHE A 66 -1.77 -1.85 6.86
CA PHE A 66 -2.40 -0.98 5.87
C PHE A 66 -3.29 0.04 6.56
N TYR A 67 -3.24 1.28 6.10
CA TYR A 67 -4.12 2.32 6.61
C TYR A 67 -4.83 2.96 5.44
N PRO A 68 -6.07 3.41 5.61
CA PRO A 68 -6.73 4.13 4.53
C PRO A 68 -5.93 5.38 4.19
N TRP A 69 -5.80 5.70 2.93
CA TRP A 69 -5.02 6.88 2.57
C TRP A 69 -5.74 8.15 2.99
N ILE A 70 -7.03 8.24 2.71
CA ILE A 70 -7.78 9.41 3.11
C ILE A 70 -8.99 8.87 3.86
N PRO A 71 -8.82 8.60 5.15
CA PRO A 71 -9.84 7.91 5.89
C PRO A 71 -11.17 8.63 6.05
N LEU A 72 -11.17 9.93 5.88
CA LEU A 72 -12.40 10.65 6.03
C LEU A 72 -13.18 10.81 4.74
N SER A 73 -12.70 10.22 3.67
CA SER A 73 -13.38 10.32 2.40
C SER A 73 -14.19 9.07 2.14
N SER A 74 -15.34 9.24 1.52
CA SER A 74 -16.10 8.08 1.12
C SER A 74 -15.76 7.64 -0.29
N GLU A 75 -14.85 8.35 -0.96
CA GLU A 75 -14.51 8.02 -2.31
C GLU A 75 -13.60 6.83 -2.37
N LYS A 76 -13.90 5.89 -3.24
CA LYS A 76 -13.03 4.75 -3.38
C LYS A 76 -12.01 4.98 -4.47
N ARG A 77 -12.23 5.93 -5.33
CA ARG A 77 -11.30 6.22 -6.39
C ARG A 77 -10.85 7.65 -6.21
N VAL A 78 -9.59 7.85 -5.99
CA VAL A 78 -9.06 9.15 -5.64
C VAL A 78 -8.05 9.59 -6.68
N PRO A 79 -8.17 10.78 -7.22
CA PRO A 79 -7.21 11.25 -8.23
C PRO A 79 -5.95 11.79 -7.58
N CYS A 80 -4.85 11.64 -8.25
CA CYS A 80 -3.58 12.16 -7.78
C CYS A 80 -2.82 12.72 -8.97
N SER A 81 -2.31 13.92 -8.85
CA SER A 81 -1.57 14.54 -9.93
C SER A 81 -0.27 13.78 -10.18
N ALA A 82 0.12 13.65 -11.43
CA ALA A 82 1.36 12.99 -11.75
C ALA A 82 2.55 13.65 -11.09
N ASP A 83 2.48 14.96 -10.85
CA ASP A 83 3.58 15.67 -10.24
C ASP A 83 3.89 15.23 -8.83
N TRP A 84 2.97 14.58 -8.15
CA TRP A 84 3.20 14.14 -6.79
C TRP A 84 3.64 12.70 -6.66
N VAL A 85 3.87 12.03 -7.79
CA VAL A 85 4.29 10.65 -7.78
C VAL A 85 5.76 10.57 -8.13
N ILE A 86 6.54 9.90 -7.29
CA ILE A 86 7.93 9.71 -7.59
C ILE A 86 8.11 8.49 -8.46
N THR A 87 7.46 7.42 -8.11
CA THR A 87 7.62 6.20 -8.89
C THR A 87 6.45 5.26 -8.65
N ILE A 88 6.19 4.38 -9.60
CA ILE A 88 5.14 3.39 -9.50
C ILE A 88 5.81 2.08 -9.87
N VAL A 89 5.69 1.09 -9.00
CA VAL A 89 6.34 -0.19 -9.23
C VAL A 89 5.40 -1.34 -8.92
N GLU A 90 5.80 -2.52 -9.30
CA GLU A 90 5.01 -3.70 -9.01
C GLU A 90 5.23 -4.11 -7.58
N PRO A 91 4.23 -4.39 -6.81
CA PRO A 91 4.44 -4.87 -5.45
C PRO A 91 4.89 -6.32 -5.49
N ILE A 92 5.56 -6.74 -4.46
CA ILE A 92 5.94 -8.15 -4.38
C ILE A 92 4.67 -8.94 -4.22
N GLU A 93 4.74 -10.21 -4.61
CA GLU A 93 3.57 -11.03 -4.64
C GLU A 93 2.84 -11.15 -3.30
N ASN A 94 3.57 -11.31 -2.24
CA ASN A 94 2.94 -11.42 -0.94
C ASN A 94 2.19 -10.15 -0.55
N LEU A 95 2.72 -9.01 -0.89
CA LEU A 95 2.07 -7.76 -0.58
C LEU A 95 0.79 -7.63 -1.39
N LYS A 96 0.83 -8.05 -2.65
CA LYS A 96 -0.32 -7.97 -3.48
C LYS A 96 -1.42 -8.87 -2.92
N LYS A 97 -1.08 -10.05 -2.42
CA LYS A 97 -2.05 -10.93 -1.86
C LYS A 97 -2.65 -10.36 -0.60
N LEU A 98 -1.85 -9.75 0.24
CA LEU A 98 -2.36 -9.16 1.46
C LEU A 98 -3.35 -8.03 1.15
N TYR A 99 -3.04 -7.26 0.12
CA TYR A 99 -3.91 -6.18 -0.28
C TYR A 99 -5.26 -6.75 -0.76
N GLN A 100 -5.22 -7.81 -1.57
CA GLN A 100 -6.44 -8.40 -2.06
C GLN A 100 -7.27 -8.97 -0.91
N GLU A 101 -6.62 -9.59 0.04
CA GLU A 101 -7.33 -10.13 1.17
C GLU A 101 -7.97 -9.04 2.01
N LYS A 102 -7.27 -7.91 2.12
CA LYS A 102 -7.80 -6.81 2.88
C LYS A 102 -9.06 -6.27 2.22
N LEU A 103 -9.05 -6.16 0.91
CA LEU A 103 -10.22 -5.68 0.20
C LEU A 103 -11.37 -6.67 0.32
N ASP A 104 -11.07 -7.95 0.24
CA ASP A 104 -12.11 -8.95 0.36
C ASP A 104 -12.72 -8.92 1.75
N GLY A 105 -11.91 -8.74 2.75
CA GLY A 105 -12.40 -8.67 4.10
C GLY A 105 -13.33 -7.50 4.31
N ARG A 106 -13.01 -6.38 3.65
CA ARG A 106 -13.84 -5.25 3.79
C ARG A 106 -15.17 -5.51 3.11
N ASP A 107 -15.16 -6.18 2.01
CA ASP A 107 -16.36 -6.45 1.34
C ASP A 107 -17.22 -7.35 2.18
N LYS A 108 -16.65 -8.17 3.00
CA LYS A 108 -17.43 -9.03 3.82
C LYS A 108 -17.86 -8.31 5.06
N GLY A 109 -17.54 -7.11 5.17
CA GLY A 109 -17.98 -6.41 6.32
C GLY A 109 -17.28 -6.67 7.51
N ASN A 110 -16.25 -7.33 7.49
CA ASN A 110 -15.64 -7.67 8.56
C ASN A 110 -14.73 -6.79 9.05
N GLN A 111 -14.80 -6.16 9.75
CA GLN A 111 -13.99 -5.27 10.16
C GLN A 111 -13.07 -5.40 11.04
N SER A 112 -12.23 -5.65 10.95
CA SER A 112 -11.35 -5.87 11.81
C SER A 112 -10.84 -4.60 12.00
N PRO A 113 -10.56 -4.33 12.91
CA PRO A 113 -10.15 -3.12 13.23
C PRO A 113 -9.04 -2.68 12.79
N VAL A 114 -8.85 -2.43 12.16
CA VAL A 114 -7.92 -2.07 11.73
C VAL A 114 -7.61 -0.96 12.26
N ILE A 115 -7.04 -0.64 12.66
CA ILE A 115 -6.62 0.30 13.14
C ILE A 115 -6.40 1.37 12.43
N VAL A 116 -6.73 2.12 12.51
CA VAL A 116 -6.56 3.17 11.89
C VAL A 116 -6.19 4.04 12.60
#